data_904f999ab104aabf1c70f553b97cba90
#
_entry.id   904f999ab104aabf1c70f553b97cba90
#
_cell.length_a   1.000
_cell.length_b   1.000
_cell.length_c   1.000
_cell.angle_alpha   90.00
_cell.angle_beta   90.00
_cell.angle_gamma   90.00
#
_symmetry.space_group_name_H-M   'P 1'
#
loop_
_entity.id
_entity.type
_entity.pdbx_description
1 polymer ?
#
loop_
_entity_poly.entity_id
_entity_poly.type
_entity_poly.pdbx_seq_one_letter_code
_entity_poly.pdbx_strand_id
1 'polypeptide(L)'
;MTALLIVLAAIVLLFIGYVFYGSWLAKQWGIDPTKKTPAIEKEDGVDYVAAKPAVLMGHHFSSIAGAGPINGPIQASIFGWVPVFLWCIIGGIFFGGLQDFGSLFASIRHDGKSVGEIIEDSMGSRAKKLFIIFALLVLILVIASFVNIVAGTFLTVADEAGKTAFGFVTNPTGNQSTAMISLLFIVLAVIYGYVTNRMGVKTLPATIGGIIGIVLITVLGLNVGFAMNRIAWIVFVGVYIAVASLVPVWILLQPRDYLSSFLLYAMIGLAFIGVVAGAFTGTVAFDIPAFTSWEPKAGQTLFPMLFITVACGACSGFHSLIATGTSSKQLANEKDAKAIGYGSMLIESALGIIALVAVGAVYQKYLNGEFGSPAAAFAAGIASMFGTETSKAYGTIYALLTLSVSVFALTSLDTGTRLSRFMFSELFLKEGEATYKDAKGARKVLAHPLFGTVSMVVIGCILGGLSLSQIWGLFGAANQLLAGIALMAVAAWLGEVGKNNKMFFVPMVFMLAATLTSLVITVINKCKAIGAGTAAWGDWFQLFFAAAMAVLAIFLVVEGAQTFVKQMKEKKAKKAA
;
A
#
# COMPACT_ATOMS: atom_id res chain seq x y z
N MET A 1 7.49 -21.75 20.41
CA MET A 1 6.50 -22.67 19.79
C MET A 1 5.23 -21.96 19.32
N THR A 2 4.61 -21.10 20.12
CA THR A 2 3.38 -20.35 19.74
C THR A 2 3.55 -19.54 18.44
N ALA A 3 4.65 -18.79 18.28
CA ALA A 3 4.95 -18.03 17.07
C ALA A 3 4.97 -18.89 15.79
N LEU A 4 5.58 -20.08 15.86
CA LEU A 4 5.63 -21.02 14.73
C LEU A 4 4.23 -21.53 14.37
N LEU A 5 3.42 -21.89 15.36
CA LEU A 5 2.05 -22.38 15.13
C LEU A 5 1.18 -21.28 14.48
N ILE A 6 1.33 -20.01 14.90
CA ILE A 6 0.61 -18.87 14.32
C ILE A 6 0.98 -18.72 12.84
N VAL A 7 2.29 -18.75 12.50
CA VAL A 7 2.74 -18.59 11.11
C VAL A 7 2.31 -19.78 10.24
N LEU A 8 2.42 -21.01 10.72
CA LEU A 8 1.99 -22.20 9.98
C LEU A 8 0.48 -22.20 9.75
N ALA A 9 -0.30 -21.88 10.79
CA ALA A 9 -1.77 -21.75 10.66
C ALA A 9 -2.13 -20.70 9.62
N ALA A 10 -1.45 -19.55 9.63
CA ALA A 10 -1.66 -18.50 8.63
C ALA A 10 -1.39 -18.98 7.21
N ILE A 11 -0.23 -19.61 6.97
CA ILE A 11 0.13 -20.13 5.65
C ILE A 11 -0.93 -21.11 5.15
N VAL A 12 -1.36 -22.05 5.99
CA VAL A 12 -2.37 -23.05 5.61
C VAL A 12 -3.71 -22.39 5.29
N LEU A 13 -4.20 -21.48 6.14
CA LEU A 13 -5.48 -20.81 5.95
C LEU A 13 -5.50 -19.90 4.72
N LEU A 14 -4.42 -19.13 4.50
CA LEU A 14 -4.30 -18.27 3.33
C LEU A 14 -4.17 -19.11 2.03
N PHE A 15 -3.44 -20.22 2.07
CA PHE A 15 -3.35 -21.15 0.94
C PHE A 15 -4.71 -21.78 0.60
N ILE A 16 -5.47 -22.20 1.61
CA ILE A 16 -6.86 -22.68 1.45
C ILE A 16 -7.71 -21.56 0.81
N GLY A 17 -7.61 -20.33 1.29
CA GLY A 17 -8.29 -19.17 0.70
C GLY A 17 -7.95 -18.98 -0.78
N TYR A 18 -6.67 -19.08 -1.14
CA TYR A 18 -6.22 -18.95 -2.54
C TYR A 18 -6.77 -20.06 -3.44
N VAL A 19 -6.69 -21.31 -2.98
CA VAL A 19 -7.09 -22.46 -3.80
C VAL A 19 -8.59 -22.54 -3.94
N PHE A 20 -9.36 -22.38 -2.87
CA PHE A 20 -10.80 -22.56 -2.90
C PHE A 20 -11.56 -21.27 -3.22
N TYR A 21 -11.43 -20.24 -2.39
CA TYR A 21 -12.20 -19.02 -2.55
C TYR A 21 -11.75 -18.19 -3.77
N GLY A 22 -10.45 -18.00 -3.96
CA GLY A 22 -9.92 -17.30 -5.13
C GLY A 22 -10.26 -17.99 -6.46
N SER A 23 -10.23 -19.33 -6.51
CA SER A 23 -10.63 -20.08 -7.72
C SER A 23 -12.14 -20.04 -7.94
N TRP A 24 -12.93 -20.04 -6.87
CA TRP A 24 -14.37 -19.87 -6.95
C TRP A 24 -14.73 -18.48 -7.52
N LEU A 25 -14.08 -17.41 -7.06
CA LEU A 25 -14.24 -16.05 -7.58
C LEU A 25 -13.91 -15.99 -9.08
N ALA A 26 -12.76 -16.53 -9.49
CA ALA A 26 -12.35 -16.57 -10.89
C ALA A 26 -13.38 -17.26 -11.79
N LYS A 27 -13.96 -18.36 -11.31
CA LYS A 27 -15.04 -19.09 -12.00
C LYS A 27 -16.35 -18.29 -12.05
N GLN A 28 -16.74 -17.64 -10.93
CA GLN A 28 -17.96 -16.82 -10.89
C GLN A 28 -17.91 -15.64 -11.85
N TRP A 29 -16.75 -15.01 -12.00
CA TRP A 29 -16.59 -13.84 -12.87
C TRP A 29 -16.29 -14.21 -14.32
N GLY A 30 -15.90 -15.45 -14.60
CA GLY A 30 -15.63 -15.95 -15.95
C GLY A 30 -14.34 -15.34 -16.52
N ILE A 31 -13.21 -15.60 -15.83
CA ILE A 31 -11.88 -15.31 -16.35
C ILE A 31 -11.68 -16.08 -17.66
N ASP A 32 -11.28 -15.36 -18.71
CA ASP A 32 -11.15 -15.89 -20.07
C ASP A 32 -9.75 -15.64 -20.63
N PRO A 33 -8.88 -16.67 -20.65
CA PRO A 33 -7.52 -16.55 -21.17
C PRO A 33 -7.41 -16.21 -22.66
N THR A 34 -8.52 -16.34 -23.42
CA THR A 34 -8.53 -16.06 -24.87
C THR A 34 -8.75 -14.59 -25.19
N LYS A 35 -9.28 -13.81 -24.22
CA LYS A 35 -9.49 -12.38 -24.39
C LYS A 35 -8.17 -11.63 -24.31
N LYS A 36 -7.99 -10.72 -25.24
CA LYS A 36 -6.88 -9.77 -25.17
C LYS A 36 -7.09 -8.79 -24.01
N THR A 37 -6.02 -8.45 -23.37
CA THR A 37 -6.02 -7.47 -22.27
C THR A 37 -5.71 -6.07 -22.80
N PRO A 38 -6.09 -5.01 -22.07
CA PRO A 38 -5.74 -3.64 -22.42
C PRO A 38 -4.25 -3.40 -22.63
N ALA A 39 -3.41 -4.12 -21.86
CA ALA A 39 -1.95 -4.06 -22.02
C ALA A 39 -1.46 -4.44 -23.41
N ILE A 40 -2.20 -5.32 -24.12
CA ILE A 40 -1.89 -5.77 -25.49
C ILE A 40 -2.61 -4.92 -26.53
N GLU A 41 -3.89 -4.56 -26.29
CA GLU A 41 -4.71 -3.85 -27.29
C GLU A 41 -4.38 -2.36 -27.38
N LYS A 42 -3.94 -1.75 -26.27
CA LYS A 42 -3.71 -0.31 -26.13
C LYS A 42 -2.25 0.03 -25.81
N GLU A 43 -1.32 -0.84 -26.19
CA GLU A 43 0.11 -0.65 -25.95
C GLU A 43 0.58 0.72 -26.46
N ASP A 44 1.09 1.56 -25.55
CA ASP A 44 1.57 2.92 -25.85
C ASP A 44 3.06 3.10 -25.53
N GLY A 45 3.72 2.08 -24.96
CA GLY A 45 5.11 2.10 -24.54
C GLY A 45 5.42 3.01 -23.35
N VAL A 46 4.41 3.58 -22.70
CA VAL A 46 4.56 4.49 -21.55
C VAL A 46 3.89 3.92 -20.31
N ASP A 47 2.58 3.72 -20.36
CA ASP A 47 1.76 3.22 -19.26
C ASP A 47 1.14 1.85 -19.58
N TYR A 48 0.72 1.64 -20.82
CA TYR A 48 0.25 0.35 -21.34
C TYR A 48 1.44 -0.41 -21.91
N VAL A 49 2.06 -1.23 -21.08
CA VAL A 49 3.27 -2.01 -21.42
C VAL A 49 3.10 -3.41 -20.86
N ALA A 50 2.83 -4.39 -21.73
CA ALA A 50 2.64 -5.76 -21.31
C ALA A 50 3.88 -6.33 -20.61
N ALA A 51 3.71 -6.81 -19.39
CA ALA A 51 4.77 -7.37 -18.57
C ALA A 51 4.66 -8.90 -18.47
N LYS A 52 5.81 -9.57 -18.31
CA LYS A 52 5.83 -11.00 -17.96
C LYS A 52 5.17 -11.22 -16.59
N PRO A 53 4.46 -12.35 -16.37
CA PRO A 53 3.71 -12.58 -15.12
C PRO A 53 4.55 -12.41 -13.86
N ALA A 54 5.80 -12.93 -13.84
CA ALA A 54 6.70 -12.79 -12.70
C ALA A 54 7.12 -11.33 -12.44
N VAL A 55 7.32 -10.54 -13.50
CA VAL A 55 7.66 -9.11 -13.39
C VAL A 55 6.46 -8.34 -12.87
N LEU A 56 5.27 -8.60 -13.41
CA LEU A 56 4.05 -7.94 -12.96
C LEU A 56 3.68 -8.34 -11.52
N MET A 57 3.87 -9.60 -11.15
CA MET A 57 3.69 -10.06 -9.77
C MET A 57 4.62 -9.30 -8.81
N GLY A 58 5.90 -9.17 -9.16
CA GLY A 58 6.87 -8.40 -8.39
C GLY A 58 6.50 -6.93 -8.28
N HIS A 59 6.13 -6.29 -9.40
CA HIS A 59 5.68 -4.91 -9.43
C HIS A 59 4.42 -4.69 -8.58
N HIS A 60 3.38 -5.47 -8.81
CA HIS A 60 2.12 -5.34 -8.08
C HIS A 60 2.31 -5.57 -6.58
N PHE A 61 2.97 -6.68 -6.21
CA PHE A 61 3.22 -7.03 -4.81
C PHE A 61 4.08 -5.98 -4.09
N SER A 62 5.16 -5.51 -4.69
CA SER A 62 5.98 -4.45 -4.07
C SER A 62 5.26 -3.12 -3.95
N SER A 63 4.34 -2.82 -4.89
CA SER A 63 3.56 -1.58 -4.86
C SER A 63 2.48 -1.59 -3.78
N ILE A 64 1.83 -2.73 -3.51
CA ILE A 64 0.82 -2.88 -2.46
C ILE A 64 1.46 -3.08 -1.08
N ALA A 65 2.47 -3.94 -0.98
CA ALA A 65 3.14 -4.32 0.28
C ALA A 65 4.13 -3.24 0.75
N GLY A 66 3.66 -2.02 0.95
CA GLY A 66 4.45 -0.92 1.52
C GLY A 66 4.72 -1.11 3.02
N ALA A 67 4.85 -0.02 3.76
CA ALA A 67 5.01 -0.06 5.21
C ALA A 67 3.72 -0.45 5.97
N GLY A 68 2.56 -0.47 5.29
CA GLY A 68 1.25 -0.72 5.90
C GLY A 68 1.12 -2.08 6.58
N PRO A 69 1.41 -3.21 5.91
CA PRO A 69 1.26 -4.55 6.48
C PRO A 69 2.24 -4.81 7.64
N ILE A 70 3.30 -4.02 7.78
CA ILE A 70 4.22 -4.07 8.91
C ILE A 70 3.70 -3.20 10.05
N ASN A 71 3.44 -1.93 9.79
CA ASN A 71 3.07 -0.96 10.82
C ASN A 71 1.70 -1.24 11.46
N GLY A 72 0.73 -1.68 10.65
CA GLY A 72 -0.64 -1.91 11.10
C GLY A 72 -0.75 -3.00 12.17
N PRO A 73 -0.35 -4.25 11.90
CA PRO A 73 -0.41 -5.33 12.87
C PRO A 73 0.43 -5.09 14.12
N ILE A 74 1.58 -4.41 14.02
CA ILE A 74 2.40 -4.02 15.17
C ILE A 74 1.65 -3.05 16.06
N GLN A 75 1.08 -1.98 15.51
CA GLN A 75 0.29 -1.04 16.29
C GLN A 75 -0.97 -1.66 16.87
N ALA A 76 -1.61 -2.58 16.15
CA ALA A 76 -2.80 -3.28 16.60
C ALA A 76 -2.52 -4.40 17.63
N SER A 77 -1.25 -4.78 17.85
CA SER A 77 -0.86 -5.82 18.82
C SER A 77 -1.31 -5.52 20.25
N ILE A 78 -1.59 -4.26 20.58
CA ILE A 78 -2.17 -3.84 21.87
C ILE A 78 -3.53 -4.49 22.16
N PHE A 79 -4.29 -4.93 21.14
CA PHE A 79 -5.55 -5.66 21.32
C PHE A 79 -5.36 -7.15 21.62
N GLY A 80 -4.14 -7.65 21.51
CA GLY A 80 -3.79 -9.07 21.59
C GLY A 80 -3.58 -9.69 20.21
N TRP A 81 -2.92 -10.86 20.17
CA TRP A 81 -2.58 -11.50 18.90
C TRP A 81 -3.77 -12.14 18.18
N VAL A 82 -4.77 -12.65 18.90
CA VAL A 82 -5.93 -13.33 18.29
C VAL A 82 -6.76 -12.37 17.43
N PRO A 83 -7.19 -11.19 17.90
CA PRO A 83 -7.93 -10.25 17.07
C PRO A 83 -7.16 -9.83 15.81
N VAL A 84 -5.87 -9.55 15.93
CA VAL A 84 -5.02 -9.15 14.80
C VAL A 84 -4.87 -10.29 13.81
N PHE A 85 -4.58 -11.51 14.28
CA PHE A 85 -4.48 -12.71 13.46
C PHE A 85 -5.77 -12.97 12.67
N LEU A 86 -6.91 -12.99 13.38
CA LEU A 86 -8.20 -13.24 12.75
C LEU A 86 -8.51 -12.18 11.68
N TRP A 87 -8.21 -10.90 11.95
CA TRP A 87 -8.45 -9.86 10.97
C TRP A 87 -7.51 -9.95 9.77
N CYS A 88 -6.22 -10.28 9.94
CA CYS A 88 -5.32 -10.53 8.82
C CYS A 88 -5.79 -11.70 7.94
N ILE A 89 -6.31 -12.80 8.55
CA ILE A 89 -6.77 -13.97 7.80
C ILE A 89 -8.12 -13.72 7.12
N ILE A 90 -9.15 -13.35 7.90
CA ILE A 90 -10.51 -13.16 7.39
C ILE A 90 -10.56 -11.95 6.46
N GLY A 91 -9.93 -10.85 6.86
CA GLY A 91 -9.83 -9.64 6.06
C GLY A 91 -9.07 -9.88 4.76
N GLY A 92 -7.91 -10.55 4.83
CA GLY A 92 -7.12 -10.87 3.65
C GLY A 92 -7.86 -11.75 2.65
N ILE A 93 -8.54 -12.80 3.09
CA ILE A 93 -9.24 -13.73 2.21
C ILE A 93 -10.54 -13.12 1.65
N PHE A 94 -11.42 -12.60 2.51
CA PHE A 94 -12.78 -12.26 2.13
C PHE A 94 -13.01 -10.77 1.83
N PHE A 95 -12.06 -9.91 2.19
CA PHE A 95 -12.14 -8.46 1.98
C PHE A 95 -11.06 -7.99 1.01
N GLY A 96 -9.80 -8.02 1.40
CA GLY A 96 -8.69 -7.51 0.60
C GLY A 96 -8.48 -8.28 -0.70
N GLY A 97 -8.37 -9.60 -0.63
CA GLY A 97 -8.22 -10.44 -1.83
C GLY A 97 -9.41 -10.31 -2.79
N LEU A 98 -10.63 -10.27 -2.24
CA LEU A 98 -11.84 -10.02 -3.03
C LEU A 98 -11.79 -8.66 -3.73
N GLN A 99 -11.38 -7.61 -3.00
CA GLN A 99 -11.27 -6.24 -3.50
C GLN A 99 -10.21 -6.12 -4.58
N ASP A 100 -8.99 -6.61 -4.34
CA ASP A 100 -7.86 -6.44 -5.23
C ASP A 100 -8.08 -7.20 -6.54
N PHE A 101 -8.51 -8.46 -6.45
CA PHE A 101 -8.85 -9.25 -7.62
C PHE A 101 -10.06 -8.68 -8.37
N GLY A 102 -11.09 -8.24 -7.64
CA GLY A 102 -12.28 -7.63 -8.24
C GLY A 102 -11.97 -6.31 -8.95
N SER A 103 -11.15 -5.45 -8.35
CA SER A 103 -10.72 -4.19 -8.95
C SER A 103 -9.86 -4.41 -10.20
N LEU A 104 -8.90 -5.35 -10.14
CA LEU A 104 -8.10 -5.72 -11.29
C LEU A 104 -8.96 -6.27 -12.43
N PHE A 105 -9.88 -7.20 -12.11
CA PHE A 105 -10.79 -7.79 -13.09
C PHE A 105 -11.73 -6.75 -13.72
N ALA A 106 -12.31 -5.88 -12.91
CA ALA A 106 -13.17 -4.82 -13.42
C ALA A 106 -12.40 -3.88 -14.35
N SER A 107 -11.18 -3.48 -13.99
CA SER A 107 -10.36 -2.57 -14.80
C SER A 107 -9.96 -3.17 -16.15
N ILE A 108 -9.54 -4.43 -16.20
CA ILE A 108 -9.21 -5.07 -17.50
C ILE A 108 -10.45 -5.22 -18.41
N ARG A 109 -11.65 -5.19 -17.86
CA ARG A 109 -12.92 -5.17 -18.61
C ARG A 109 -13.36 -3.76 -19.00
N HIS A 110 -12.72 -2.72 -18.43
CA HIS A 110 -12.90 -1.31 -18.74
C HIS A 110 -11.62 -0.70 -19.34
N ASP A 111 -10.99 -1.40 -20.26
CA ASP A 111 -9.85 -0.87 -21.01
C ASP A 111 -8.63 -0.46 -20.17
N GLY A 112 -8.45 -1.04 -18.98
CA GLY A 112 -7.39 -0.64 -18.03
C GLY A 112 -7.65 0.70 -17.34
N LYS A 113 -8.91 1.15 -17.30
CA LYS A 113 -9.30 2.42 -16.70
C LYS A 113 -9.39 2.34 -15.17
N SER A 114 -9.41 3.53 -14.53
CA SER A 114 -9.46 3.70 -13.10
C SER A 114 -10.78 3.24 -12.47
N VAL A 115 -10.80 3.07 -11.13
CA VAL A 115 -12.04 2.84 -10.37
C VAL A 115 -13.06 3.96 -10.63
N GLY A 116 -12.59 5.18 -10.90
CA GLY A 116 -13.45 6.32 -11.23
C GLY A 116 -14.29 6.10 -12.49
N GLU A 117 -13.70 5.52 -13.53
CA GLU A 117 -14.43 5.16 -14.76
C GLU A 117 -15.43 4.02 -14.52
N ILE A 118 -15.07 3.02 -13.72
CA ILE A 118 -15.98 1.93 -13.33
C ILE A 118 -17.20 2.49 -12.58
N ILE A 119 -16.98 3.50 -11.75
CA ILE A 119 -18.04 4.23 -11.04
C ILE A 119 -18.90 5.01 -12.04
N GLU A 120 -18.29 5.67 -13.02
CA GLU A 120 -19.04 6.44 -14.03
C GLU A 120 -20.02 5.55 -14.79
N ASP A 121 -19.55 4.41 -15.27
CA ASP A 121 -20.36 3.49 -16.06
C ASP A 121 -21.54 2.94 -15.24
N SER A 122 -21.36 2.66 -13.95
CA SER A 122 -22.38 2.04 -13.09
C SER A 122 -23.21 3.02 -12.26
N MET A 123 -22.65 4.18 -11.88
CA MET A 123 -23.26 5.14 -10.92
C MET A 123 -23.36 6.57 -11.48
N GLY A 124 -22.73 6.83 -12.64
CA GLY A 124 -22.80 8.09 -13.37
C GLY A 124 -21.69 9.09 -13.06
N SER A 125 -21.56 10.11 -13.92
CA SER A 125 -20.46 11.10 -13.92
C SER A 125 -20.36 11.93 -12.64
N ARG A 126 -21.46 12.15 -11.89
CA ARG A 126 -21.42 12.83 -10.61
C ARG A 126 -20.67 12.02 -9.56
N ALA A 127 -20.98 10.71 -9.46
CA ALA A 127 -20.30 9.80 -8.54
C ALA A 127 -18.80 9.67 -8.88
N LYS A 128 -18.42 9.61 -10.16
CA LYS A 128 -17.03 9.65 -10.63
C LYS A 128 -16.28 10.87 -10.09
N LYS A 129 -16.83 12.08 -10.27
CA LYS A 129 -16.17 13.31 -9.81
C LYS A 129 -15.97 13.34 -8.30
N LEU A 130 -16.99 12.94 -7.54
CA LEU A 130 -16.90 12.83 -6.08
C LEU A 130 -15.84 11.82 -5.67
N PHE A 131 -15.77 10.67 -6.36
CA PHE A 131 -14.78 9.64 -6.13
C PHE A 131 -13.37 10.13 -6.44
N ILE A 132 -13.15 10.83 -7.56
CA ILE A 132 -11.82 11.34 -7.92
C ILE A 132 -11.33 12.34 -6.86
N ILE A 133 -12.19 13.26 -6.40
CA ILE A 133 -11.84 14.22 -5.34
C ILE A 133 -11.48 13.46 -4.05
N PHE A 134 -12.29 12.48 -3.67
CA PHE A 134 -12.05 11.64 -2.51
C PHE A 134 -10.70 10.89 -2.63
N ALA A 135 -10.46 10.23 -3.77
CA ALA A 135 -9.24 9.48 -4.00
C ALA A 135 -7.99 10.38 -4.06
N LEU A 136 -8.09 11.61 -4.56
CA LEU A 136 -7.00 12.59 -4.52
C LEU A 136 -6.67 12.98 -3.07
N LEU A 137 -7.65 13.17 -2.20
CA LEU A 137 -7.40 13.40 -0.77
C LEU A 137 -6.69 12.20 -0.13
N VAL A 138 -7.11 10.97 -0.44
CA VAL A 138 -6.41 9.76 0.03
C VAL A 138 -4.97 9.74 -0.47
N LEU A 139 -4.74 10.00 -1.76
CA LEU A 139 -3.40 9.97 -2.36
C LEU A 139 -2.46 11.06 -1.80
N ILE A 140 -3.00 12.23 -1.44
CA ILE A 140 -2.22 13.24 -0.70
C ILE A 140 -1.74 12.67 0.66
N LEU A 141 -2.62 11.98 1.40
CA LEU A 141 -2.25 11.34 2.67
C LEU A 141 -1.26 10.18 2.47
N VAL A 142 -1.38 9.42 1.38
CA VAL A 142 -0.41 8.40 0.98
C VAL A 142 0.96 9.04 0.77
N ILE A 143 1.05 10.06 -0.09
CA ILE A 143 2.31 10.75 -0.37
C ILE A 143 2.90 11.32 0.92
N ALA A 144 2.11 12.02 1.74
CA ALA A 144 2.55 12.59 3.00
C ALA A 144 3.09 11.53 3.98
N SER A 145 2.35 10.42 4.14
CA SER A 145 2.75 9.34 5.06
C SER A 145 4.04 8.66 4.62
N PHE A 146 4.15 8.32 3.33
CA PHE A 146 5.32 7.61 2.83
C PHE A 146 6.54 8.52 2.67
N VAL A 147 6.39 9.80 2.30
CA VAL A 147 7.50 10.79 2.36
C VAL A 147 8.03 10.89 3.79
N ASN A 148 7.14 10.95 4.79
CA ASN A 148 7.54 10.99 6.20
C ASN A 148 8.32 9.74 6.61
N ILE A 149 7.83 8.54 6.24
CA ILE A 149 8.49 7.26 6.56
C ILE A 149 9.86 7.18 5.88
N VAL A 150 9.94 7.45 4.57
CA VAL A 150 11.20 7.38 3.81
C VAL A 150 12.22 8.38 4.37
N ALA A 151 11.83 9.64 4.56
CA ALA A 151 12.71 10.64 5.16
C ALA A 151 13.15 10.26 6.58
N GLY A 152 12.30 9.58 7.34
CA GLY A 152 12.61 9.05 8.67
C GLY A 152 13.64 7.92 8.64
N THR A 153 13.56 7.00 7.66
CA THR A 153 14.53 5.90 7.50
C THR A 153 15.90 6.36 7.00
N PHE A 154 15.99 7.56 6.41
CA PHE A 154 17.24 8.16 5.94
C PHE A 154 17.84 9.18 6.92
N LEU A 155 17.10 9.52 7.98
CA LEU A 155 17.45 10.62 8.87
C LEU A 155 18.80 10.42 9.53
N THR A 156 19.68 11.40 9.37
CA THR A 156 20.91 11.52 10.13
C THR A 156 20.63 12.35 11.40
N VAL A 157 20.93 11.79 12.56
CA VAL A 157 20.81 12.50 13.85
C VAL A 157 21.87 13.59 13.90
N ALA A 158 21.48 14.77 14.37
CA ALA A 158 22.43 15.88 14.59
C ALA A 158 23.46 15.50 15.67
N ASP A 159 24.67 16.01 15.55
CA ASP A 159 25.71 15.88 16.57
C ASP A 159 25.38 16.68 17.85
N GLU A 160 26.23 16.58 18.87
CA GLU A 160 26.06 17.33 20.14
C GLU A 160 26.04 18.85 19.95
N ALA A 161 26.60 19.36 18.84
CA ALA A 161 26.58 20.77 18.48
C ALA A 161 25.33 21.17 17.66
N GLY A 162 24.38 20.23 17.45
CA GLY A 162 23.16 20.46 16.67
C GLY A 162 23.37 20.51 15.15
N LYS A 163 24.56 20.15 14.64
CA LYS A 163 24.86 20.10 13.22
C LYS A 163 24.58 18.72 12.65
N THR A 164 23.91 18.67 11.51
CA THR A 164 23.71 17.44 10.76
C THR A 164 24.78 17.31 9.69
N ALA A 165 25.47 16.16 9.63
CA ALA A 165 26.42 15.87 8.56
C ALA A 165 25.72 15.94 7.19
N PHE A 166 26.45 16.41 6.18
CA PHE A 166 25.99 16.45 4.80
C PHE A 166 27.04 15.82 3.86
N GLY A 167 26.63 14.82 3.08
CA GLY A 167 27.47 14.15 2.10
C GLY A 167 27.81 12.71 2.46
N PHE A 168 28.88 12.19 1.87
CA PHE A 168 29.34 10.82 2.07
C PHE A 168 29.98 10.66 3.45
N VAL A 169 29.65 9.53 4.12
CA VAL A 169 30.12 9.19 5.45
C VAL A 169 30.73 7.79 5.43
N THR A 170 31.95 7.68 5.96
CA THR A 170 32.62 6.40 6.21
C THR A 170 32.17 5.86 7.58
N ASN A 171 32.02 4.54 7.71
CA ASN A 171 31.43 3.89 8.90
C ASN A 171 30.03 4.45 9.26
N PRO A 172 29.08 4.34 8.33
CA PRO A 172 27.77 4.95 8.46
C PRO A 172 26.93 4.31 9.56
N THR A 173 25.98 5.09 10.10
CA THR A 173 24.85 4.53 10.88
C THR A 173 23.91 3.75 9.97
N GLY A 174 23.02 2.93 10.55
CA GLY A 174 22.04 2.16 9.80
C GLY A 174 21.19 3.01 8.84
N ASN A 175 20.76 4.21 9.28
CA ASN A 175 19.98 5.12 8.44
C ASN A 175 20.79 5.71 7.27
N GLN A 176 22.05 6.06 7.50
CA GLN A 176 22.95 6.56 6.46
C GLN A 176 23.28 5.49 5.41
N SER A 177 23.47 4.23 5.86
CA SER A 177 23.60 3.06 5.00
C SER A 177 22.34 2.85 4.16
N THR A 178 21.16 2.89 4.80
CA THR A 178 19.87 2.74 4.13
C THR A 178 19.66 3.81 3.06
N ALA A 179 20.01 5.06 3.35
CA ALA A 179 19.96 6.14 2.37
C ALA A 179 20.85 5.88 1.16
N MET A 180 22.12 5.52 1.38
CA MET A 180 23.07 5.24 0.30
C MET A 180 22.63 4.05 -0.57
N ILE A 181 22.21 2.94 0.06
CA ILE A 181 21.75 1.77 -0.68
C ILE A 181 20.50 2.10 -1.50
N SER A 182 19.56 2.86 -0.95
CA SER A 182 18.34 3.28 -1.68
C SER A 182 18.67 4.16 -2.90
N LEU A 183 19.62 5.09 -2.79
CA LEU A 183 20.09 5.89 -3.91
C LEU A 183 20.71 5.03 -5.02
N LEU A 184 21.59 4.10 -4.63
CA LEU A 184 22.23 3.17 -5.57
C LEU A 184 21.21 2.19 -6.18
N PHE A 185 20.17 1.82 -5.44
CA PHE A 185 19.10 0.95 -5.93
C PHE A 185 18.30 1.60 -7.06
N ILE A 186 18.06 2.92 -6.99
CA ILE A 186 17.44 3.68 -8.08
C ILE A 186 18.31 3.58 -9.36
N VAL A 187 19.62 3.79 -9.22
CA VAL A 187 20.55 3.68 -10.36
C VAL A 187 20.57 2.26 -10.93
N LEU A 188 20.63 1.24 -10.07
CA LEU A 188 20.58 -0.17 -10.48
C LEU A 188 19.29 -0.49 -11.25
N ALA A 189 18.14 0.03 -10.78
CA ALA A 189 16.85 -0.18 -11.43
C ALA A 189 16.82 0.42 -12.85
N VAL A 190 17.34 1.62 -13.03
CA VAL A 190 17.43 2.26 -14.36
C VAL A 190 18.34 1.45 -15.29
N ILE A 191 19.52 1.00 -14.82
CA ILE A 191 20.43 0.12 -15.57
C ILE A 191 19.71 -1.17 -15.97
N TYR A 192 19.04 -1.83 -15.03
CA TYR A 192 18.28 -3.05 -15.28
C TYR A 192 17.19 -2.84 -16.33
N GLY A 193 16.42 -1.76 -16.21
CA GLY A 193 15.37 -1.40 -17.17
C GLY A 193 15.93 -1.17 -18.58
N TYR A 194 17.07 -0.49 -18.70
CA TYR A 194 17.74 -0.30 -19.98
C TYR A 194 18.24 -1.62 -20.59
N VAL A 195 18.90 -2.45 -19.78
CA VAL A 195 19.46 -3.74 -20.20
C VAL A 195 18.35 -4.70 -20.68
N THR A 196 17.23 -4.74 -19.98
CA THR A 196 16.13 -5.66 -20.33
C THR A 196 15.29 -5.17 -21.51
N ASN A 197 14.99 -3.87 -21.58
CA ASN A 197 14.05 -3.34 -22.58
C ASN A 197 14.72 -2.79 -23.84
N ARG A 198 15.95 -2.25 -23.74
CA ARG A 198 16.67 -1.70 -24.90
C ARG A 198 17.71 -2.65 -25.47
N MET A 199 18.46 -3.35 -24.62
CA MET A 199 19.45 -4.34 -25.08
C MET A 199 18.84 -5.72 -25.32
N GLY A 200 17.58 -5.96 -24.92
CA GLY A 200 16.86 -7.20 -25.17
C GLY A 200 17.42 -8.43 -24.41
N VAL A 201 18.16 -8.22 -23.31
CA VAL A 201 18.71 -9.31 -22.52
C VAL A 201 17.56 -10.13 -21.90
N LYS A 202 17.69 -11.46 -21.98
CA LYS A 202 16.68 -12.39 -21.40
C LYS A 202 16.49 -12.13 -19.90
N THR A 203 15.28 -12.27 -19.42
CA THR A 203 14.91 -11.95 -18.02
C THR A 203 15.77 -12.69 -17.00
N LEU A 204 16.07 -13.99 -17.18
CA LEU A 204 16.82 -14.77 -16.19
C LEU A 204 18.26 -14.25 -15.97
N PRO A 205 19.12 -14.10 -17.00
CA PRO A 205 20.45 -13.53 -16.81
C PRO A 205 20.41 -12.09 -16.29
N ALA A 206 19.46 -11.28 -16.74
CA ALA A 206 19.30 -9.92 -16.21
C ALA A 206 18.92 -9.94 -14.72
N THR A 207 18.05 -10.86 -14.28
CA THR A 207 17.67 -11.03 -12.87
C THR A 207 18.87 -11.45 -12.02
N ILE A 208 19.67 -12.41 -12.48
CA ILE A 208 20.90 -12.81 -11.77
C ILE A 208 21.84 -11.61 -11.62
N GLY A 209 22.05 -10.86 -12.70
CA GLY A 209 22.83 -9.61 -12.66
C GLY A 209 22.26 -8.57 -11.70
N GLY A 210 20.94 -8.41 -11.68
CA GLY A 210 20.23 -7.54 -10.75
C GLY A 210 20.41 -7.94 -9.28
N ILE A 211 20.30 -9.24 -8.96
CA ILE A 211 20.52 -9.76 -7.60
C ILE A 211 21.98 -9.54 -7.16
N ILE A 212 22.95 -9.83 -8.05
CA ILE A 212 24.37 -9.53 -7.78
C ILE A 212 24.54 -8.03 -7.53
N GLY A 213 23.91 -7.19 -8.35
CA GLY A 213 23.88 -5.73 -8.16
C GLY A 213 23.35 -5.32 -6.79
N ILE A 214 22.22 -5.92 -6.33
CA ILE A 214 21.66 -5.66 -4.99
C ILE A 214 22.67 -6.00 -3.90
N VAL A 215 23.36 -7.14 -3.99
CA VAL A 215 24.39 -7.52 -3.02
C VAL A 215 25.53 -6.51 -3.01
N LEU A 216 26.05 -6.12 -4.20
CA LEU A 216 27.14 -5.17 -4.32
C LEU A 216 26.79 -3.78 -3.75
N ILE A 217 25.62 -3.22 -4.09
CA ILE A 217 25.19 -1.92 -3.54
C ILE A 217 24.96 -2.00 -2.03
N THR A 218 24.49 -3.13 -1.52
CA THR A 218 24.31 -3.35 -0.08
C THR A 218 25.66 -3.35 0.64
N VAL A 219 26.64 -4.10 0.14
CA VAL A 219 28.00 -4.12 0.71
C VAL A 219 28.62 -2.71 0.63
N LEU A 220 28.48 -2.01 -0.48
CA LEU A 220 28.99 -0.64 -0.62
C LEU A 220 28.35 0.30 0.39
N GLY A 221 27.02 0.30 0.49
CA GLY A 221 26.29 1.19 1.38
C GLY A 221 26.46 0.89 2.87
N LEU A 222 26.81 -0.36 3.24
CA LEU A 222 27.20 -0.69 4.62
C LEU A 222 28.57 -0.11 5.01
N ASN A 223 29.41 0.21 4.04
CA ASN A 223 30.74 0.82 4.28
C ASN A 223 30.76 2.32 4.02
N VAL A 224 29.92 2.81 3.10
CA VAL A 224 29.82 4.24 2.75
C VAL A 224 28.36 4.65 2.77
N GLY A 225 28.01 5.52 3.71
CA GLY A 225 26.67 6.07 3.85
C GLY A 225 26.51 7.45 3.21
N PHE A 226 25.27 7.93 3.19
CA PHE A 226 24.96 9.30 2.79
C PHE A 226 24.12 9.99 3.86
N ALA A 227 24.54 11.21 4.24
CA ALA A 227 23.93 11.97 5.32
C ALA A 227 23.30 13.25 4.79
N MET A 228 22.07 13.53 5.20
CA MET A 228 21.37 14.80 5.04
C MET A 228 20.41 15.05 6.20
N ASN A 229 20.01 16.31 6.39
CA ASN A 229 18.96 16.64 7.34
C ASN A 229 17.56 16.25 6.80
N ARG A 230 16.56 16.25 7.69
CA ARG A 230 15.19 15.82 7.37
C ARG A 230 14.56 16.62 6.21
N ILE A 231 14.72 17.94 6.22
CA ILE A 231 14.12 18.82 5.20
C ILE A 231 14.73 18.51 3.83
N ALA A 232 16.06 18.37 3.77
CA ALA A 232 16.76 18.03 2.54
C ALA A 232 16.31 16.66 1.98
N TRP A 233 16.08 15.67 2.86
CA TRP A 233 15.53 14.38 2.46
C TRP A 233 14.10 14.48 1.92
N ILE A 234 13.22 15.26 2.56
CA ILE A 234 11.85 15.49 2.07
C ILE A 234 11.88 16.12 0.68
N VAL A 235 12.72 17.15 0.48
CA VAL A 235 12.86 17.83 -0.82
C VAL A 235 13.42 16.86 -1.86
N PHE A 236 14.48 16.11 -1.54
CA PHE A 236 15.08 15.14 -2.45
C PHE A 236 14.07 14.06 -2.88
N VAL A 237 13.38 13.46 -1.92
CA VAL A 237 12.33 12.47 -2.19
C VAL A 237 11.21 13.08 -3.04
N GLY A 238 10.78 14.31 -2.74
CA GLY A 238 9.78 15.03 -3.53
C GLY A 238 10.20 15.22 -5.00
N VAL A 239 11.43 15.67 -5.26
CA VAL A 239 11.97 15.81 -6.62
C VAL A 239 12.05 14.43 -7.30
N TYR A 240 12.55 13.42 -6.60
CA TYR A 240 12.67 12.07 -7.12
C TYR A 240 11.31 11.51 -7.56
N ILE A 241 10.27 11.55 -6.70
CA ILE A 241 8.95 11.01 -7.04
C ILE A 241 8.25 11.80 -8.15
N ALA A 242 8.51 13.12 -8.24
CA ALA A 242 8.01 13.93 -9.35
C ALA A 242 8.59 13.44 -10.69
N VAL A 243 9.90 13.21 -10.76
CA VAL A 243 10.56 12.64 -11.94
C VAL A 243 10.07 11.22 -12.23
N ALA A 244 10.05 10.36 -11.21
CA ALA A 244 9.63 8.95 -11.32
C ALA A 244 8.20 8.80 -11.85
N SER A 245 7.28 9.73 -11.49
CA SER A 245 5.91 9.70 -11.98
C SER A 245 5.76 10.09 -13.45
N LEU A 246 6.72 10.82 -14.02
CA LEU A 246 6.65 11.35 -15.39
C LEU A 246 7.37 10.46 -16.42
N VAL A 247 8.37 9.68 -15.99
CA VAL A 247 9.10 8.78 -16.90
C VAL A 247 8.29 7.53 -17.23
N PRO A 248 8.50 6.88 -18.40
CA PRO A 248 7.87 5.61 -18.75
C PRO A 248 8.09 4.53 -17.69
N VAL A 249 7.08 3.69 -17.45
CA VAL A 249 7.10 2.66 -16.38
C VAL A 249 8.27 1.68 -16.53
N TRP A 250 8.66 1.33 -17.76
CA TRP A 250 9.73 0.38 -18.05
C TRP A 250 11.15 0.90 -17.70
N ILE A 251 11.34 2.21 -17.54
CA ILE A 251 12.66 2.79 -17.21
C ILE A 251 12.98 2.61 -15.74
N LEU A 252 12.04 2.88 -14.87
CA LEU A 252 12.27 2.93 -13.43
C LEU A 252 11.28 2.07 -12.64
N LEU A 253 9.97 2.25 -12.82
CA LEU A 253 8.95 1.66 -11.95
C LEU A 253 8.97 0.13 -12.01
N GLN A 254 8.76 -0.46 -13.19
CA GLN A 254 8.78 -1.93 -13.36
C GLN A 254 10.10 -2.58 -12.90
N PRO A 255 11.28 -2.10 -13.35
CA PRO A 255 12.56 -2.69 -12.95
C PRO A 255 12.82 -2.58 -11.46
N ARG A 256 12.55 -1.41 -10.88
CA ARG A 256 12.79 -1.18 -9.46
C ARG A 256 11.88 -2.06 -8.61
N ASP A 257 10.59 -2.10 -8.91
CA ASP A 257 9.62 -2.87 -8.14
C ASP A 257 9.86 -4.38 -8.29
N TYR A 258 10.26 -4.83 -9.49
CA TYR A 258 10.68 -6.19 -9.70
C TYR A 258 11.92 -6.57 -8.86
N LEU A 259 12.95 -5.73 -8.86
CA LEU A 259 14.16 -5.98 -8.06
C LEU A 259 13.86 -5.87 -6.56
N SER A 260 13.01 -4.93 -6.13
CA SER A 260 12.63 -4.78 -4.72
C SER A 260 11.83 -5.97 -4.19
N SER A 261 11.06 -6.65 -5.05
CA SER A 261 10.32 -7.85 -4.65
C SER A 261 11.23 -8.98 -4.14
N PHE A 262 12.48 -9.07 -4.63
CA PHE A 262 13.44 -10.05 -4.10
C PHE A 262 13.87 -9.71 -2.67
N LEU A 263 14.02 -8.43 -2.32
CA LEU A 263 14.27 -8.01 -0.93
C LEU A 263 13.08 -8.37 -0.04
N LEU A 264 11.86 -8.19 -0.55
CA LEU A 264 10.63 -8.52 0.18
C LEU A 264 10.50 -10.03 0.42
N TYR A 265 10.73 -10.85 -0.60
CA TYR A 265 10.74 -12.31 -0.45
C TYR A 265 11.86 -12.79 0.47
N ALA A 266 13.05 -12.18 0.38
CA ALA A 266 14.16 -12.47 1.28
C ALA A 266 13.82 -12.10 2.73
N MET A 267 13.16 -10.96 2.95
CA MET A 267 12.70 -10.53 4.27
C MET A 267 11.69 -11.52 4.87
N ILE A 268 10.69 -11.94 4.09
CA ILE A 268 9.70 -12.95 4.51
C ILE A 268 10.40 -14.27 4.80
N GLY A 269 11.33 -14.70 3.94
CA GLY A 269 12.11 -15.92 4.12
C GLY A 269 12.99 -15.89 5.37
N LEU A 270 13.71 -14.79 5.61
CA LEU A 270 14.50 -14.59 6.82
C LEU A 270 13.63 -14.65 8.08
N ALA A 271 12.49 -13.96 8.06
CA ALA A 271 11.56 -13.99 9.19
C ALA A 271 11.06 -15.42 9.47
N PHE A 272 10.66 -16.14 8.41
CA PHE A 272 10.24 -17.54 8.55
C PHE A 272 11.34 -18.43 9.11
N ILE A 273 12.57 -18.33 8.59
CA ILE A 273 13.73 -19.06 9.09
C ILE A 273 13.99 -18.72 10.55
N GLY A 274 13.94 -17.44 10.92
CA GLY A 274 14.11 -16.98 12.31
C GLY A 274 13.06 -17.58 13.25
N VAL A 275 11.79 -17.57 12.85
CA VAL A 275 10.69 -18.15 13.64
C VAL A 275 10.88 -19.67 13.80
N VAL A 276 11.24 -20.39 12.74
CA VAL A 276 11.48 -21.83 12.78
C VAL A 276 12.68 -22.14 13.67
N ALA A 277 13.84 -21.53 13.40
CA ALA A 277 15.05 -21.74 14.19
C ALA A 277 14.83 -21.42 15.67
N GLY A 278 14.24 -20.28 15.96
CA GLY A 278 13.97 -19.83 17.33
C GLY A 278 12.93 -20.68 18.07
N ALA A 279 11.98 -21.30 17.35
CA ALA A 279 11.03 -22.24 17.96
C ALA A 279 11.74 -23.54 18.42
N PHE A 280 12.75 -24.02 17.68
CA PHE A 280 13.53 -25.20 18.03
C PHE A 280 14.61 -24.92 19.09
N THR A 281 15.21 -23.73 19.07
CA THR A 281 16.23 -23.33 20.05
C THR A 281 15.65 -22.77 21.34
N GLY A 282 14.35 -22.48 21.37
CA GLY A 282 13.69 -21.85 22.52
C GLY A 282 14.00 -20.35 22.69
N THR A 283 14.64 -19.72 21.71
CA THR A 283 15.08 -18.33 21.78
C THR A 283 14.00 -17.31 21.40
N VAL A 284 12.93 -17.75 20.72
CA VAL A 284 11.82 -16.83 20.36
C VAL A 284 10.83 -16.73 21.53
N ALA A 285 10.88 -15.60 22.23
CA ALA A 285 9.78 -15.18 23.09
C ALA A 285 8.56 -14.79 22.23
N PHE A 286 7.38 -14.96 22.76
CA PHE A 286 6.15 -14.44 22.17
C PHE A 286 5.23 -13.98 23.31
N ASP A 287 5.31 -12.71 23.65
CA ASP A 287 4.77 -12.15 24.88
C ASP A 287 3.44 -11.42 24.70
N ILE A 288 2.89 -11.42 23.47
CA ILE A 288 1.58 -10.81 23.22
C ILE A 288 0.47 -11.71 23.81
N PRO A 289 -0.40 -11.19 24.69
CA PRO A 289 -1.55 -11.95 25.20
C PRO A 289 -2.51 -12.29 24.06
N ALA A 290 -3.28 -13.38 24.23
CA ALA A 290 -4.28 -13.78 23.23
C ALA A 290 -5.31 -12.67 22.98
N PHE A 291 -5.80 -12.06 24.04
CA PHE A 291 -6.69 -10.91 24.03
C PHE A 291 -6.36 -10.02 25.22
N THR A 292 -6.31 -8.71 25.01
CA THR A 292 -5.99 -7.75 26.07
C THR A 292 -7.27 -7.18 26.68
N SER A 293 -8.01 -6.40 25.92
CA SER A 293 -9.31 -5.83 26.32
C SER A 293 -10.02 -5.23 25.11
N TRP A 294 -11.29 -4.85 25.29
CA TRP A 294 -12.06 -4.13 24.27
C TRP A 294 -11.57 -2.69 24.08
N GLU A 295 -10.92 -2.11 25.05
CA GLU A 295 -10.32 -0.78 25.03
C GLU A 295 -8.97 -0.81 25.80
N PRO A 296 -7.89 -1.28 25.16
CA PRO A 296 -6.58 -1.39 25.81
C PRO A 296 -5.94 -0.04 26.14
N LYS A 297 -6.36 1.01 25.45
CA LYS A 297 -5.94 2.39 25.67
C LYS A 297 -7.13 3.32 25.49
N ALA A 298 -7.25 4.33 26.33
CA ALA A 298 -8.35 5.29 26.31
C ALA A 298 -8.61 5.84 24.90
N GLY A 299 -9.84 5.70 24.41
CA GLY A 299 -10.26 6.10 23.06
C GLY A 299 -9.83 5.16 21.94
N GLN A 300 -9.17 4.03 22.24
CA GLN A 300 -8.79 3.01 21.27
C GLN A 300 -9.62 1.73 21.51
N THR A 301 -10.87 1.77 21.10
CA THR A 301 -11.77 0.62 21.16
C THR A 301 -11.47 -0.38 20.04
N LEU A 302 -11.66 -1.67 20.29
CA LEU A 302 -11.42 -2.73 19.31
C LEU A 302 -12.19 -2.44 18.00
N PHE A 303 -13.48 -2.10 18.08
CA PHE A 303 -14.21 -1.54 16.94
C PHE A 303 -14.34 -0.02 17.11
N PRO A 304 -13.92 0.78 16.12
CA PRO A 304 -13.42 0.41 14.79
C PRO A 304 -11.89 0.29 14.71
N MET A 305 -11.13 0.60 15.79
CA MET A 305 -9.70 0.90 15.71
C MET A 305 -8.84 -0.28 15.24
N LEU A 306 -9.10 -1.51 15.68
CA LEU A 306 -8.39 -2.69 15.18
C LEU A 306 -8.43 -2.75 13.64
N PHE A 307 -9.64 -2.62 13.08
CA PHE A 307 -9.91 -2.75 11.65
C PHE A 307 -9.29 -1.65 10.82
N ILE A 308 -9.19 -0.45 11.39
CA ILE A 308 -8.55 0.72 10.76
C ILE A 308 -7.02 0.65 10.87
N THR A 309 -6.50 0.20 12.01
CA THR A 309 -5.06 0.20 12.29
C THR A 309 -4.33 -0.87 11.49
N VAL A 310 -4.88 -2.09 11.38
CA VAL A 310 -4.26 -3.18 10.60
C VAL A 310 -4.23 -2.83 9.11
N ALA A 311 -5.23 -2.13 8.62
CA ALA A 311 -5.32 -1.62 7.24
C ALA A 311 -4.77 -2.61 6.18
N CYS A 312 -3.65 -2.29 5.56
CA CYS A 312 -3.09 -3.02 4.42
C CYS A 312 -2.89 -4.52 4.66
N GLY A 313 -2.56 -4.96 5.87
CA GLY A 313 -2.41 -6.39 6.18
C GLY A 313 -3.70 -7.22 6.08
N ALA A 314 -4.87 -6.56 5.93
CA ALA A 314 -6.16 -7.22 5.82
C ALA A 314 -6.97 -6.76 4.60
N CYS A 315 -7.05 -5.45 4.36
CA CYS A 315 -7.76 -4.86 3.22
C CYS A 315 -7.31 -3.41 3.03
N SER A 316 -7.02 -2.97 1.82
CA SER A 316 -6.51 -1.63 1.55
C SER A 316 -7.12 -1.03 0.28
N GLY A 317 -7.71 0.14 0.41
CA GLY A 317 -8.28 0.85 -0.74
C GLY A 317 -7.24 1.31 -1.75
N PHE A 318 -6.04 1.62 -1.30
CA PHE A 318 -4.93 1.98 -2.18
C PHE A 318 -4.59 0.88 -3.18
N HIS A 319 -4.78 -0.40 -2.80
CA HIS A 319 -4.58 -1.54 -3.70
C HIS A 319 -5.52 -1.49 -4.91
N SER A 320 -6.78 -1.05 -4.74
CA SER A 320 -7.70 -0.91 -5.87
C SER A 320 -7.22 0.14 -6.87
N LEU A 321 -6.59 1.21 -6.40
CA LEU A 321 -5.99 2.21 -7.29
C LEU A 321 -4.76 1.66 -8.02
N ILE A 322 -3.92 0.87 -7.36
CA ILE A 322 -2.78 0.19 -7.98
C ILE A 322 -3.27 -0.83 -9.02
N ALA A 323 -4.22 -1.69 -8.64
CA ALA A 323 -4.78 -2.70 -9.51
C ALA A 323 -5.35 -2.09 -10.81
N THR A 324 -6.09 -0.97 -10.70
CA THR A 324 -6.76 -0.32 -11.84
C THR A 324 -5.89 0.72 -12.54
N GLY A 325 -4.97 1.35 -11.83
CA GLY A 325 -4.15 2.44 -12.38
C GLY A 325 -2.86 2.00 -13.05
N THR A 326 -2.27 0.87 -12.63
CA THR A 326 -0.99 0.39 -13.15
C THR A 326 -1.04 -1.08 -13.58
N SER A 327 -1.49 -2.00 -12.71
CA SER A 327 -1.37 -3.44 -12.95
C SER A 327 -2.25 -3.93 -14.10
N SER A 328 -3.45 -3.39 -14.24
CA SER A 328 -4.37 -3.70 -15.35
C SER A 328 -3.80 -3.31 -16.72
N LYS A 329 -2.97 -2.27 -16.76
CA LYS A 329 -2.30 -1.77 -17.97
C LYS A 329 -1.03 -2.57 -18.33
N GLN A 330 -0.65 -3.50 -17.47
CA GLN A 330 0.55 -4.33 -17.64
C GLN A 330 0.24 -5.83 -17.70
N LEU A 331 -1.00 -6.23 -17.41
CA LEU A 331 -1.43 -7.62 -17.41
C LEU A 331 -1.50 -8.16 -18.83
N ALA A 332 -0.58 -9.06 -19.20
CA ALA A 332 -0.52 -9.63 -20.55
C ALA A 332 -1.60 -10.67 -20.82
N ASN A 333 -2.07 -11.41 -19.81
CA ASN A 333 -3.12 -12.41 -19.97
C ASN A 333 -4.04 -12.44 -18.74
N GLU A 334 -5.34 -12.55 -18.99
CA GLU A 334 -6.36 -12.55 -17.95
C GLU A 334 -6.24 -13.71 -16.96
N LYS A 335 -5.68 -14.87 -17.36
CA LYS A 335 -5.43 -16.03 -16.48
C LYS A 335 -4.57 -15.70 -15.26
N ASP A 336 -3.69 -14.70 -15.38
CA ASP A 336 -2.74 -14.32 -14.35
C ASP A 336 -3.36 -13.35 -13.30
N ALA A 337 -4.56 -12.80 -13.59
CA ALA A 337 -5.23 -11.83 -12.74
C ALA A 337 -5.50 -12.35 -11.31
N LYS A 338 -5.84 -13.65 -11.15
CA LYS A 338 -6.02 -14.25 -9.83
C LYS A 338 -4.72 -14.28 -9.03
N ALA A 339 -3.63 -14.70 -9.66
CA ALA A 339 -2.34 -14.76 -8.96
C ALA A 339 -1.87 -13.36 -8.57
N ILE A 340 -1.99 -12.39 -9.48
CA ILE A 340 -1.53 -11.02 -9.27
C ILE A 340 -2.43 -10.27 -8.28
N GLY A 341 -3.74 -10.20 -8.49
CA GLY A 341 -4.64 -9.46 -7.60
C GLY A 341 -4.87 -10.20 -6.28
N TYR A 342 -5.45 -11.40 -6.33
CA TYR A 342 -5.81 -12.15 -5.12
C TYR A 342 -4.58 -12.70 -4.39
N GLY A 343 -3.63 -13.30 -5.15
CA GLY A 343 -2.46 -13.94 -4.57
C GLY A 343 -1.52 -12.96 -3.85
N SER A 344 -1.25 -11.79 -4.43
CA SER A 344 -0.41 -10.77 -3.79
C SER A 344 -0.99 -10.29 -2.47
N MET A 345 -2.30 -10.07 -2.39
CA MET A 345 -2.96 -9.66 -1.15
C MET A 345 -2.82 -10.72 -0.04
N LEU A 346 -2.92 -12.00 -0.38
CA LEU A 346 -2.73 -13.07 0.61
C LEU A 346 -1.28 -13.15 1.11
N ILE A 347 -0.29 -12.93 0.23
CA ILE A 347 1.12 -12.85 0.64
C ILE A 347 1.33 -11.64 1.56
N GLU A 348 0.67 -10.52 1.28
CA GLU A 348 0.72 -9.34 2.13
C GLU A 348 0.08 -9.59 3.51
N SER A 349 -1.02 -10.32 3.56
CA SER A 349 -1.64 -10.73 4.84
C SER A 349 -0.70 -11.65 5.66
N ALA A 350 0.04 -12.54 4.99
CA ALA A 350 1.08 -13.33 5.63
C ALA A 350 2.20 -12.45 6.21
N LEU A 351 2.62 -11.40 5.48
CA LEU A 351 3.58 -10.42 5.98
C LEU A 351 3.05 -9.69 7.22
N GLY A 352 1.76 -9.36 7.25
CA GLY A 352 1.11 -8.77 8.44
C GLY A 352 1.18 -9.68 9.67
N ILE A 353 1.03 -10.98 9.47
CA ILE A 353 1.16 -11.97 10.56
C ILE A 353 2.63 -12.15 10.98
N ILE A 354 3.57 -12.10 10.03
CA ILE A 354 5.01 -12.09 10.32
C ILE A 354 5.36 -10.85 11.15
N ALA A 355 4.78 -9.68 10.84
CA ALA A 355 4.99 -8.46 11.61
C ALA A 355 4.44 -8.57 13.04
N LEU A 356 3.28 -9.21 13.22
CA LEU A 356 2.72 -9.53 14.53
C LEU A 356 3.64 -10.45 15.34
N VAL A 357 4.20 -11.47 14.69
CA VAL A 357 5.15 -12.39 15.35
C VAL A 357 6.47 -11.70 15.68
N ALA A 358 6.95 -10.82 14.81
CA ALA A 358 8.16 -10.03 15.03
C ALA A 358 8.02 -9.15 16.27
N VAL A 359 6.94 -8.36 16.38
CA VAL A 359 6.73 -7.54 17.58
C VAL A 359 6.50 -8.39 18.83
N GLY A 360 5.93 -9.59 18.68
CA GLY A 360 5.76 -10.53 19.79
C GLY A 360 7.06 -10.92 20.47
N ALA A 361 8.17 -10.98 19.72
CA ALA A 361 9.50 -11.28 20.26
C ALA A 361 10.11 -10.12 21.08
N VAL A 362 9.64 -8.89 20.89
CA VAL A 362 10.15 -7.67 21.56
C VAL A 362 9.01 -6.85 22.20
N TYR A 363 7.91 -7.50 22.54
CA TYR A 363 6.64 -6.84 22.88
C TYR A 363 6.75 -5.87 24.06
N GLN A 364 7.45 -6.25 25.13
CA GLN A 364 7.62 -5.39 26.31
C GLN A 364 8.43 -4.13 25.97
N LYS A 365 9.49 -4.27 25.18
CA LYS A 365 10.28 -3.11 24.71
C LYS A 365 9.45 -2.19 23.83
N TYR A 366 8.58 -2.76 22.99
CA TYR A 366 7.65 -1.99 22.16
C TYR A 366 6.65 -1.19 22.99
N LEU A 367 6.03 -1.81 24.00
CA LEU A 367 5.09 -1.14 24.90
C LEU A 367 5.76 -0.02 25.72
N ASN A 368 7.03 -0.20 26.09
CA ASN A 368 7.83 0.80 26.82
C ASN A 368 8.26 1.98 25.92
N GLY A 369 7.98 1.91 24.60
CA GLY A 369 8.37 2.97 23.68
C GLY A 369 9.85 3.03 23.32
N GLU A 370 10.59 1.92 23.50
CA GLU A 370 12.03 1.83 23.20
C GLU A 370 12.34 1.92 21.69
N PHE A 371 11.36 1.72 20.84
CA PHE A 371 11.50 1.82 19.39
C PHE A 371 10.90 3.11 18.84
N GLY A 372 11.67 3.83 18.04
CA GLY A 372 11.24 5.09 17.42
C GLY A 372 10.14 4.92 16.34
N SER A 373 9.89 3.68 15.88
CA SER A 373 8.85 3.37 14.89
C SER A 373 8.46 1.89 14.94
N PRO A 374 7.24 1.52 14.47
CA PRO A 374 6.86 0.11 14.31
C PRO A 374 7.81 -0.67 13.39
N ALA A 375 8.34 -0.03 12.34
CA ALA A 375 9.32 -0.65 11.46
C ALA A 375 10.63 -1.02 12.18
N ALA A 376 11.07 -0.21 13.13
CA ALA A 376 12.23 -0.52 13.99
C ALA A 376 11.93 -1.71 14.92
N ALA A 377 10.73 -1.78 15.50
CA ALA A 377 10.30 -2.94 16.30
C ALA A 377 10.23 -4.21 15.47
N PHE A 378 9.75 -4.14 14.22
CA PHE A 378 9.75 -5.24 13.27
C PHE A 378 11.17 -5.79 13.01
N ALA A 379 12.09 -4.88 12.65
CA ALA A 379 13.47 -5.25 12.36
C ALA A 379 14.17 -5.85 13.60
N ALA A 380 13.97 -5.25 14.77
CA ALA A 380 14.50 -5.73 16.03
C ALA A 380 13.94 -7.11 16.42
N GLY A 381 12.63 -7.28 16.26
CA GLY A 381 11.97 -8.55 16.59
C GLY A 381 12.48 -9.72 15.74
N ILE A 382 12.62 -9.54 14.42
CA ILE A 382 13.20 -10.58 13.57
C ILE A 382 14.70 -10.76 13.87
N ALA A 383 15.46 -9.66 14.01
CA ALA A 383 16.90 -9.75 14.26
C ALA A 383 17.21 -10.47 15.59
N SER A 384 16.37 -10.32 16.62
CA SER A 384 16.50 -11.01 17.91
C SER A 384 16.40 -12.53 17.83
N MET A 385 15.78 -13.04 16.77
CA MET A 385 15.68 -14.49 16.51
C MET A 385 17.00 -15.09 16.05
N PHE A 386 17.95 -14.28 15.60
CA PHE A 386 19.25 -14.70 15.06
C PHE A 386 20.43 -14.37 16.00
N GLY A 387 20.21 -13.64 17.07
CA GLY A 387 21.25 -13.32 18.03
C GLY A 387 20.90 -12.17 18.97
N THR A 388 21.78 -11.89 19.89
CA THR A 388 21.67 -10.76 20.83
C THR A 388 21.97 -9.42 20.13
N GLU A 389 21.51 -8.32 20.69
CA GLU A 389 21.69 -6.96 20.14
C GLU A 389 23.16 -6.58 19.90
N THR A 390 24.08 -7.21 20.61
CA THR A 390 25.55 -7.01 20.47
C THR A 390 26.17 -7.88 19.38
N SER A 391 25.42 -8.84 18.80
CA SER A 391 25.95 -9.75 17.79
C SER A 391 25.99 -9.10 16.39
N LYS A 392 26.99 -9.47 15.58
CA LYS A 392 27.08 -9.03 14.18
C LYS A 392 25.87 -9.51 13.36
N ALA A 393 25.35 -10.70 13.66
CA ALA A 393 24.19 -11.26 12.97
C ALA A 393 22.95 -10.37 13.18
N TYR A 394 22.67 -9.98 14.43
CA TYR A 394 21.58 -9.05 14.74
C TYR A 394 21.72 -7.74 13.97
N GLY A 395 22.88 -7.07 14.07
CA GLY A 395 23.11 -5.79 13.40
C GLY A 395 22.94 -5.85 11.88
N THR A 396 23.45 -6.92 11.25
CA THR A 396 23.31 -7.11 9.80
C THR A 396 21.85 -7.34 9.40
N ILE A 397 21.14 -8.22 10.10
CA ILE A 397 19.73 -8.53 9.81
C ILE A 397 18.85 -7.30 10.06
N TYR A 398 19.06 -6.59 11.16
CA TYR A 398 18.35 -5.35 11.47
C TYR A 398 18.51 -4.32 10.35
N ALA A 399 19.74 -4.09 9.87
CA ALA A 399 20.01 -3.15 8.78
C ALA A 399 19.34 -3.58 7.46
N LEU A 400 19.41 -4.87 7.11
CA LEU A 400 18.76 -5.40 5.90
C LEU A 400 17.23 -5.26 5.94
N LEU A 401 16.62 -5.50 7.10
CA LEU A 401 15.17 -5.37 7.28
C LEU A 401 14.72 -3.91 7.23
N THR A 402 15.46 -3.01 7.88
CA THR A 402 15.20 -1.56 7.82
C THR A 402 15.32 -1.04 6.38
N LEU A 403 16.35 -1.48 5.66
CA LEU A 403 16.51 -1.19 4.23
C LEU A 403 15.30 -1.67 3.42
N SER A 404 14.88 -2.92 3.64
CA SER A 404 13.74 -3.50 2.93
C SER A 404 12.49 -2.66 3.13
N VAL A 405 12.16 -2.29 4.35
CA VAL A 405 11.00 -1.41 4.67
C VAL A 405 11.11 -0.06 3.96
N SER A 406 12.30 0.54 3.93
CA SER A 406 12.53 1.82 3.24
C SER A 406 12.29 1.73 1.73
N VAL A 407 12.84 0.68 1.08
CA VAL A 407 12.68 0.46 -0.36
C VAL A 407 11.21 0.24 -0.72
N PHE A 408 10.45 -0.48 0.11
CA PHE A 408 9.00 -0.68 -0.13
C PHE A 408 8.20 0.59 0.05
N ALA A 409 8.49 1.36 1.09
CA ALA A 409 7.86 2.66 1.28
C ALA A 409 8.09 3.58 0.07
N LEU A 410 9.29 3.57 -0.49
CA LEU A 410 9.62 4.34 -1.69
C LEU A 410 8.87 3.82 -2.93
N THR A 411 8.71 2.50 -3.07
CA THR A 411 7.95 1.87 -4.17
C THR A 411 6.48 2.28 -4.15
N SER A 412 5.83 2.19 -3.00
CA SER A 412 4.43 2.61 -2.84
C SER A 412 4.26 4.11 -3.07
N LEU A 413 5.24 4.92 -2.65
CA LEU A 413 5.26 6.37 -2.84
C LEU A 413 5.33 6.76 -4.33
N ASP A 414 6.18 6.12 -5.11
CA ASP A 414 6.29 6.37 -6.55
C ASP A 414 5.01 6.01 -7.29
N THR A 415 4.47 4.83 -6.99
CA THR A 415 3.21 4.37 -7.58
C THR A 415 2.06 5.29 -7.19
N GLY A 416 1.95 5.68 -5.91
CA GLY A 416 0.95 6.63 -5.42
C GLY A 416 1.05 8.00 -6.10
N THR A 417 2.26 8.50 -6.33
CA THR A 417 2.48 9.78 -7.03
C THR A 417 2.05 9.69 -8.50
N ARG A 418 2.32 8.59 -9.18
CA ARG A 418 1.87 8.37 -10.55
C ARG A 418 0.34 8.28 -10.64
N LEU A 419 -0.29 7.56 -9.71
CA LEU A 419 -1.75 7.46 -9.62
C LEU A 419 -2.40 8.83 -9.36
N SER A 420 -1.81 9.63 -8.46
CA SER A 420 -2.32 10.97 -8.17
C SER A 420 -2.27 11.89 -9.40
N ARG A 421 -1.21 11.78 -10.21
CA ARG A 421 -1.09 12.48 -11.49
C ARG A 421 -2.23 12.12 -12.45
N PHE A 422 -2.52 10.82 -12.62
CA PHE A 422 -3.61 10.37 -13.50
C PHE A 422 -4.96 10.88 -13.03
N MET A 423 -5.28 10.67 -11.77
CA MET A 423 -6.57 11.07 -11.22
C MET A 423 -6.75 12.59 -11.19
N PHE A 424 -5.66 13.35 -10.93
CA PHE A 424 -5.68 14.80 -11.01
C PHE A 424 -5.98 15.29 -12.43
N SER A 425 -5.33 14.69 -13.44
CA SER A 425 -5.62 15.01 -14.84
C SER A 425 -7.06 14.67 -15.21
N GLU A 426 -7.54 13.50 -14.81
CA GLU A 426 -8.90 13.00 -15.08
C GLU A 426 -9.99 13.94 -14.50
N LEU A 427 -9.75 14.59 -13.35
CA LEU A 427 -10.67 15.55 -12.74
C LEU A 427 -11.05 16.71 -13.69
N PHE A 428 -10.12 17.11 -14.56
CA PHE A 428 -10.29 18.27 -15.46
C PHE A 428 -10.66 17.88 -16.91
N LEU A 429 -10.73 16.58 -17.22
CA LEU A 429 -11.18 16.09 -18.51
C LEU A 429 -12.71 15.99 -18.57
N LYS A 430 -13.27 16.20 -19.75
CA LYS A 430 -14.69 16.00 -20.05
C LYS A 430 -14.90 14.64 -20.70
N GLU A 431 -16.14 14.19 -20.71
CA GLU A 431 -16.57 13.01 -21.44
C GLU A 431 -16.13 13.10 -22.91
N GLY A 432 -15.47 12.05 -23.41
CA GLY A 432 -14.88 12.02 -24.76
C GLY A 432 -13.46 12.61 -24.89
N GLU A 433 -12.91 13.29 -23.88
CA GLU A 433 -11.52 13.74 -23.87
C GLU A 433 -10.63 12.64 -23.28
N ALA A 434 -9.72 12.06 -24.06
CA ALA A 434 -8.83 10.99 -23.58
C ALA A 434 -7.58 11.52 -22.86
N THR A 435 -7.07 12.69 -23.27
CA THR A 435 -5.83 13.28 -22.76
C THR A 435 -5.92 14.78 -22.59
N TYR A 436 -4.98 15.37 -21.85
CA TYR A 436 -4.88 16.83 -21.71
C TYR A 436 -4.76 17.57 -23.06
N LYS A 437 -4.34 16.88 -24.13
CA LYS A 437 -4.21 17.46 -25.48
C LYS A 437 -5.58 17.80 -26.07
N ASP A 438 -6.60 17.03 -25.70
CA ASP A 438 -7.98 17.19 -26.17
C ASP A 438 -8.70 18.33 -25.42
N ALA A 439 -8.22 18.67 -24.22
CA ALA A 439 -8.79 19.73 -23.39
C ALA A 439 -8.47 21.14 -23.95
N LYS A 440 -9.38 22.10 -23.73
CA LYS A 440 -9.27 23.48 -24.22
C LYS A 440 -9.14 24.48 -23.06
N GLY A 441 -8.44 25.60 -23.34
CA GLY A 441 -8.29 26.73 -22.40
C GLY A 441 -7.56 26.32 -21.10
N ALA A 442 -7.98 26.87 -19.97
CA ALA A 442 -7.37 26.63 -18.67
C ALA A 442 -7.35 25.14 -18.29
N ARG A 443 -8.34 24.34 -18.74
CA ARG A 443 -8.39 22.90 -18.47
C ARG A 443 -7.20 22.14 -19.07
N LYS A 444 -6.67 22.58 -20.22
CA LYS A 444 -5.48 21.98 -20.84
C LYS A 444 -4.24 22.11 -19.94
N VAL A 445 -4.11 23.21 -19.22
CA VAL A 445 -3.01 23.44 -18.26
C VAL A 445 -3.24 22.63 -17.00
N LEU A 446 -4.45 22.64 -16.45
CA LEU A 446 -4.80 21.92 -15.23
C LEU A 446 -4.70 20.38 -15.42
N ALA A 447 -5.16 19.87 -16.56
CA ALA A 447 -5.04 18.44 -16.88
C ALA A 447 -3.63 18.01 -17.31
N HIS A 448 -2.68 18.95 -17.42
CA HIS A 448 -1.31 18.60 -17.83
C HIS A 448 -0.61 17.75 -16.78
N PRO A 449 0.01 16.62 -17.14
CA PRO A 449 0.64 15.69 -16.18
C PRO A 449 1.63 16.36 -15.22
N LEU A 450 2.43 17.32 -15.72
CA LEU A 450 3.40 18.04 -14.89
C LEU A 450 2.71 18.87 -13.81
N PHE A 451 1.60 19.56 -14.14
CA PHE A 451 0.87 20.39 -13.19
C PHE A 451 0.28 19.52 -12.06
N GLY A 452 -0.38 18.40 -12.42
CA GLY A 452 -0.91 17.45 -11.44
C GLY A 452 0.18 16.87 -10.55
N THR A 453 1.31 16.43 -11.14
CA THR A 453 2.46 15.90 -10.38
C THR A 453 3.00 16.91 -9.38
N VAL A 454 3.33 18.11 -9.83
CA VAL A 454 3.93 19.16 -8.98
C VAL A 454 2.96 19.54 -7.84
N SER A 455 1.68 19.73 -8.15
CA SER A 455 0.67 20.09 -7.14
C SER A 455 0.57 19.01 -6.04
N MET A 456 0.44 17.74 -6.43
CA MET A 456 0.27 16.63 -5.49
C MET A 456 1.54 16.39 -4.66
N VAL A 457 2.71 16.48 -5.28
CA VAL A 457 4.00 16.29 -4.60
C VAL A 457 4.27 17.42 -3.60
N VAL A 458 4.06 18.67 -4.00
CA VAL A 458 4.27 19.83 -3.11
C VAL A 458 3.37 19.73 -1.88
N ILE A 459 2.06 19.50 -2.08
CA ILE A 459 1.11 19.36 -0.97
C ILE A 459 1.51 18.17 -0.08
N GLY A 460 1.79 17.01 -0.69
CA GLY A 460 2.18 15.81 0.04
C GLY A 460 3.48 15.98 0.83
N CYS A 461 4.49 16.66 0.29
CA CYS A 461 5.76 16.93 0.99
C CYS A 461 5.58 17.94 2.15
N ILE A 462 4.76 18.99 1.98
CA ILE A 462 4.44 19.91 3.07
C ILE A 462 3.77 19.16 4.23
N LEU A 463 2.78 18.35 3.93
CA LEU A 463 2.09 17.53 4.93
C LEU A 463 2.98 16.43 5.52
N GLY A 464 3.90 15.87 4.73
CA GLY A 464 4.92 14.91 5.17
C GLY A 464 5.90 15.48 6.21
N GLY A 465 5.96 16.79 6.35
CA GLY A 465 6.65 17.47 7.44
C GLY A 465 5.98 17.34 8.81
N LEU A 466 4.68 16.99 8.87
CA LEU A 466 3.96 16.70 10.11
C LEU A 466 4.47 15.41 10.78
N SER A 467 4.10 15.19 12.04
CA SER A 467 4.42 13.93 12.71
C SER A 467 3.65 12.77 12.08
N LEU A 468 4.29 11.60 12.00
CA LEU A 468 3.66 10.40 11.43
C LEU A 468 2.38 10.03 12.20
N SER A 469 2.36 10.19 13.52
CA SER A 469 1.18 9.90 14.35
C SER A 469 -0.03 10.78 14.01
N GLN A 470 0.18 11.99 13.51
CA GLN A 470 -0.90 12.88 13.08
C GLN A 470 -1.49 12.47 11.72
N ILE A 471 -0.68 11.89 10.85
CA ILE A 471 -1.08 11.53 9.48
C ILE A 471 -1.61 10.10 9.42
N TRP A 472 -0.96 9.16 10.14
CA TRP A 472 -1.19 7.72 9.99
C TRP A 472 -2.61 7.26 10.33
N GLY A 473 -3.19 7.75 11.42
CA GLY A 473 -4.57 7.39 11.78
C GLY A 473 -5.59 7.86 10.75
N LEU A 474 -5.41 9.07 10.22
CA LEU A 474 -6.26 9.63 9.18
C LEU A 474 -6.07 8.90 7.85
N PHE A 475 -4.82 8.58 7.48
CA PHE A 475 -4.49 7.76 6.32
C PHE A 475 -5.15 6.38 6.42
N GLY A 476 -5.06 5.72 7.57
CA GLY A 476 -5.68 4.41 7.78
C GLY A 476 -7.19 4.43 7.55
N ALA A 477 -7.91 5.38 8.16
CA ALA A 477 -9.35 5.53 7.99
C ALA A 477 -9.73 5.85 6.54
N ALA A 478 -9.01 6.76 5.90
CA ALA A 478 -9.21 7.16 4.51
C ALA A 478 -8.98 6.02 3.53
N ASN A 479 -7.89 5.30 3.71
CA ASN A 479 -7.50 4.14 2.89
C ASN A 479 -8.53 3.00 3.00
N GLN A 480 -9.01 2.71 4.20
CA GLN A 480 -10.03 1.70 4.43
C GLN A 480 -11.39 2.10 3.87
N LEU A 481 -11.74 3.39 3.93
CA LEU A 481 -12.96 3.91 3.32
C LEU A 481 -12.92 3.78 1.79
N LEU A 482 -11.76 4.03 1.20
CA LEU A 482 -11.53 3.80 -0.23
C LEU A 482 -11.75 2.31 -0.60
N ALA A 483 -11.36 1.37 0.28
CA ALA A 483 -11.65 -0.05 0.09
C ALA A 483 -13.15 -0.33 0.03
N GLY A 484 -13.92 0.23 0.96
CA GLY A 484 -15.38 0.10 0.98
C GLY A 484 -16.04 0.64 -0.30
N ILE A 485 -15.56 1.79 -0.79
CA ILE A 485 -16.05 2.41 -2.03
C ILE A 485 -15.64 1.59 -3.26
N ALA A 486 -14.43 1.06 -3.32
CA ALA A 486 -13.98 0.20 -4.42
C ALA A 486 -14.78 -1.11 -4.48
N LEU A 487 -15.05 -1.74 -3.33
CA LEU A 487 -15.94 -2.91 -3.24
C LEU A 487 -17.34 -2.58 -3.76
N MET A 488 -17.86 -1.39 -3.43
CA MET A 488 -19.16 -0.92 -3.90
C MET A 488 -19.18 -0.72 -5.43
N ALA A 489 -18.14 -0.11 -5.99
CA ALA A 489 -18.01 0.13 -7.43
C ALA A 489 -18.00 -1.19 -8.23
N VAL A 490 -17.16 -2.15 -7.80
CA VAL A 490 -17.07 -3.46 -8.44
C VAL A 490 -18.38 -4.25 -8.30
N ALA A 491 -19.03 -4.18 -7.12
CA ALA A 491 -20.32 -4.83 -6.90
C ALA A 491 -21.44 -4.24 -7.79
N ALA A 492 -21.47 -2.91 -7.96
CA ALA A 492 -22.42 -2.23 -8.83
C ALA A 492 -22.24 -2.64 -10.29
N TRP A 493 -21.00 -2.60 -10.77
CA TRP A 493 -20.67 -3.03 -12.12
C TRP A 493 -21.01 -4.51 -12.40
N LEU A 494 -20.61 -5.43 -11.51
CA LEU A 494 -20.97 -6.86 -11.67
C LEU A 494 -22.48 -7.06 -11.69
N GLY A 495 -23.23 -6.27 -10.91
CA GLY A 495 -24.69 -6.30 -10.90
C GLY A 495 -25.29 -5.86 -12.24
N GLU A 496 -24.69 -4.88 -12.90
CA GLU A 496 -25.10 -4.36 -14.19
C GLU A 496 -24.86 -5.37 -15.32
N VAL A 497 -23.65 -5.97 -15.36
CA VAL A 497 -23.33 -7.02 -16.34
C VAL A 497 -23.98 -8.39 -16.02
N GLY A 498 -24.85 -8.45 -15.01
CA GLY A 498 -25.64 -9.63 -14.67
C GLY A 498 -24.88 -10.74 -13.97
N LYS A 499 -23.64 -10.47 -13.49
CA LYS A 499 -22.83 -11.45 -12.77
C LYS A 499 -23.16 -11.47 -11.27
N ASN A 500 -22.72 -12.53 -10.58
CA ASN A 500 -22.91 -12.66 -9.15
C ASN A 500 -22.02 -11.64 -8.39
N ASN A 501 -22.65 -10.76 -7.62
CA ASN A 501 -21.99 -9.73 -6.83
C ASN A 501 -22.25 -9.87 -5.32
N LYS A 502 -22.93 -10.93 -4.87
CA LYS A 502 -23.37 -11.07 -3.47
C LYS A 502 -22.22 -11.10 -2.47
N MET A 503 -21.06 -11.62 -2.87
CA MET A 503 -19.87 -11.74 -2.02
C MET A 503 -19.32 -10.39 -1.57
N PHE A 504 -19.64 -9.30 -2.29
CA PHE A 504 -19.16 -7.96 -1.97
C PHE A 504 -19.93 -7.25 -0.86
N PHE A 505 -21.21 -7.60 -0.63
CA PHE A 505 -22.09 -6.81 0.25
C PHE A 505 -21.63 -6.82 1.72
N VAL A 506 -21.26 -7.96 2.27
CA VAL A 506 -20.80 -8.04 3.66
C VAL A 506 -19.50 -7.29 3.88
N PRO A 507 -18.42 -7.50 3.07
CA PRO A 507 -17.20 -6.72 3.17
C PRO A 507 -17.43 -5.22 2.97
N MET A 508 -18.20 -4.83 1.97
CA MET A 508 -18.52 -3.42 1.67
C MET A 508 -19.19 -2.72 2.86
N VAL A 509 -20.28 -3.29 3.38
CA VAL A 509 -21.03 -2.68 4.48
C VAL A 509 -20.17 -2.60 5.74
N PHE A 510 -19.43 -3.65 6.06
CA PHE A 510 -18.54 -3.67 7.21
C PHE A 510 -17.45 -2.58 7.10
N MET A 511 -16.77 -2.48 5.95
CA MET A 511 -15.71 -1.49 5.73
C MET A 511 -16.24 -0.07 5.82
N LEU A 512 -17.39 0.22 5.18
CA LEU A 512 -18.03 1.53 5.25
C LEU A 512 -18.45 1.88 6.68
N ALA A 513 -19.04 0.94 7.43
CA ALA A 513 -19.44 1.16 8.82
C ALA A 513 -18.23 1.44 9.73
N ALA A 514 -17.18 0.61 9.66
CA ALA A 514 -15.99 0.78 10.49
C ALA A 514 -15.28 2.12 10.20
N THR A 515 -15.15 2.47 8.93
CA THR A 515 -14.41 3.67 8.52
C THR A 515 -15.18 4.96 8.80
N LEU A 516 -16.47 5.00 8.50
CA LEU A 516 -17.30 6.16 8.84
C LEU A 516 -17.38 6.38 10.35
N THR A 517 -17.50 5.31 11.14
CA THR A 517 -17.44 5.39 12.61
C THR A 517 -16.11 5.98 13.08
N SER A 518 -14.99 5.53 12.52
CA SER A 518 -13.66 6.06 12.86
C SER A 518 -13.51 7.55 12.51
N LEU A 519 -13.98 7.96 11.33
CA LEU A 519 -13.93 9.38 10.92
C LEU A 519 -14.81 10.26 11.82
N VAL A 520 -16.01 9.80 12.18
CA VAL A 520 -16.91 10.54 13.11
C VAL A 520 -16.26 10.67 14.48
N ILE A 521 -15.66 9.60 15.03
CA ILE A 521 -14.93 9.65 16.30
C ILE A 521 -13.77 10.67 16.20
N THR A 522 -13.03 10.66 15.10
CA THR A 522 -11.95 11.64 14.86
C THR A 522 -12.48 13.06 14.87
N VAL A 523 -13.55 13.36 14.14
CA VAL A 523 -14.18 14.69 14.12
C VAL A 523 -14.59 15.10 15.53
N ILE A 524 -15.30 14.26 16.28
CA ILE A 524 -15.75 14.55 17.65
C ILE A 524 -14.56 14.86 18.57
N ASN A 525 -13.51 14.03 18.53
CA ASN A 525 -12.33 14.20 19.39
C ASN A 525 -11.57 15.49 19.05
N LYS A 526 -11.45 15.84 17.76
CA LYS A 526 -10.80 17.08 17.35
C LYS A 526 -11.64 18.32 17.69
N CYS A 527 -12.94 18.27 17.56
CA CYS A 527 -13.83 19.33 18.03
C CYS A 527 -13.71 19.56 19.54
N LYS A 528 -13.61 18.49 20.34
CA LYS A 528 -13.38 18.58 21.80
C LYS A 528 -12.04 19.24 22.12
N ALA A 529 -10.95 18.83 21.44
CA ALA A 529 -9.63 19.41 21.66
C ALA A 529 -9.59 20.91 21.30
N ILE A 530 -10.26 21.32 20.23
CA ILE A 530 -10.41 22.71 19.82
C ILE A 530 -11.22 23.49 20.87
N GLY A 531 -12.36 22.95 21.31
CA GLY A 531 -13.19 23.58 22.33
C GLY A 531 -12.50 23.74 23.68
N ALA A 532 -11.57 22.82 24.02
CA ALA A 532 -10.74 22.88 25.22
C ALA A 532 -9.52 23.81 25.09
N GLY A 533 -9.27 24.41 23.91
CA GLY A 533 -8.12 25.28 23.67
C GLY A 533 -6.77 24.56 23.63
N THR A 534 -6.76 23.23 23.50
CA THR A 534 -5.54 22.39 23.47
C THR A 534 -5.12 22.01 22.05
N ALA A 535 -5.84 22.47 21.04
CA ALA A 535 -5.64 22.08 19.65
C ALA A 535 -4.37 22.71 19.06
N ALA A 536 -3.53 21.85 18.45
CA ALA A 536 -2.42 22.24 17.58
C ALA A 536 -2.89 22.38 16.12
N TRP A 537 -2.04 22.93 15.25
CA TRP A 537 -2.36 23.03 13.82
C TRP A 537 -2.73 21.67 13.17
N GLY A 538 -2.05 20.60 13.58
CA GLY A 538 -2.36 19.26 13.09
C GLY A 538 -3.78 18.76 13.43
N ASP A 539 -4.39 19.25 14.52
CA ASP A 539 -5.75 18.89 14.90
C ASP A 539 -6.79 19.55 13.98
N TRP A 540 -6.55 20.79 13.58
CA TRP A 540 -7.38 21.48 12.58
C TRP A 540 -7.31 20.80 11.22
N PHE A 541 -6.10 20.40 10.80
CA PHE A 541 -5.88 19.64 9.59
C PHE A 541 -6.66 18.31 9.62
N GLN A 542 -6.53 17.54 10.71
CA GLN A 542 -7.22 16.25 10.86
C GLN A 542 -8.75 16.43 10.88
N LEU A 543 -9.25 17.46 11.55
CA LEU A 543 -10.68 17.77 11.56
C LEU A 543 -11.21 18.06 10.14
N PHE A 544 -10.53 18.94 9.41
CA PHE A 544 -10.93 19.30 8.05
C PHE A 544 -10.95 18.07 7.12
N PHE A 545 -9.86 17.30 7.11
CA PHE A 545 -9.76 16.12 6.26
C PHE A 545 -10.78 15.04 6.63
N ALA A 546 -10.92 14.72 7.93
CA ALA A 546 -11.87 13.71 8.38
C ALA A 546 -13.32 14.11 8.02
N ALA A 547 -13.70 15.37 8.23
CA ALA A 547 -15.02 15.87 7.88
C ALA A 547 -15.27 15.85 6.36
N ALA A 548 -14.31 16.35 5.56
CA ALA A 548 -14.42 16.34 4.11
C ALA A 548 -14.58 14.92 3.55
N MET A 549 -13.76 13.97 4.04
CA MET A 549 -13.83 12.59 3.60
C MET A 549 -15.11 11.90 4.03
N ALA A 550 -15.59 12.12 5.24
CA ALA A 550 -16.87 11.58 5.70
C ALA A 550 -18.05 12.08 4.85
N VAL A 551 -18.08 13.37 4.54
CA VAL A 551 -19.12 13.96 3.69
C VAL A 551 -19.09 13.38 2.28
N LEU A 552 -17.91 13.33 1.63
CA LEU A 552 -17.76 12.75 0.30
C LEU A 552 -18.17 11.27 0.28
N ALA A 553 -17.80 10.51 1.30
CA ALA A 553 -18.16 9.09 1.41
C ALA A 553 -19.67 8.90 1.56
N ILE A 554 -20.35 9.72 2.37
CA ILE A 554 -21.80 9.63 2.54
C ILE A 554 -22.49 9.86 1.19
N PHE A 555 -22.06 10.86 0.42
CA PHE A 555 -22.62 11.08 -0.92
C PHE A 555 -22.39 9.88 -1.85
N LEU A 556 -21.18 9.31 -1.87
CA LEU A 556 -20.87 8.14 -2.68
C LEU A 556 -21.68 6.91 -2.26
N VAL A 557 -21.86 6.69 -0.96
CA VAL A 557 -22.68 5.59 -0.43
C VAL A 557 -24.15 5.76 -0.83
N VAL A 558 -24.68 6.96 -0.81
CA VAL A 558 -26.05 7.26 -1.26
C VAL A 558 -26.21 6.96 -2.75
N GLU A 559 -25.29 7.42 -3.60
CA GLU A 559 -25.32 7.14 -5.05
C GLU A 559 -25.23 5.62 -5.32
N GLY A 560 -24.34 4.90 -4.61
CA GLY A 560 -24.23 3.44 -4.70
C GLY A 560 -25.49 2.71 -4.26
N ALA A 561 -26.10 3.13 -3.14
CA ALA A 561 -27.35 2.54 -2.66
C ALA A 561 -28.50 2.74 -3.66
N GLN A 562 -28.60 3.92 -4.28
CA GLN A 562 -29.59 4.21 -5.33
C GLN A 562 -29.39 3.30 -6.54
N THR A 563 -28.12 3.09 -6.95
CA THR A 563 -27.78 2.16 -8.05
C THR A 563 -28.22 0.73 -7.74
N PHE A 564 -27.95 0.22 -6.54
CA PHE A 564 -28.39 -1.13 -6.15
C PHE A 564 -29.91 -1.26 -6.10
N VAL A 565 -30.63 -0.25 -5.61
CA VAL A 565 -32.10 -0.23 -5.58
C VAL A 565 -32.64 -0.27 -7.02
N LYS A 566 -32.07 0.52 -7.93
CA LYS A 566 -32.44 0.51 -9.36
C LYS A 566 -32.24 -0.86 -9.98
N GLN A 567 -31.06 -1.46 -9.83
CA GLN A 567 -30.75 -2.79 -10.33
C GLN A 567 -31.69 -3.89 -9.79
N MET A 568 -32.06 -3.79 -8.50
CA MET A 568 -33.04 -4.73 -7.91
C MET A 568 -34.42 -4.60 -8.53
N LYS A 569 -34.89 -3.37 -8.80
CA LYS A 569 -36.19 -3.11 -9.47
C LYS A 569 -36.20 -3.66 -10.89
N GLU A 570 -35.13 -3.42 -11.66
CA GLU A 570 -34.99 -3.91 -13.02
C GLU A 570 -34.96 -5.45 -13.10
N LYS A 571 -34.23 -6.11 -12.16
CA LYS A 571 -34.22 -7.57 -12.06
C LYS A 571 -35.61 -8.14 -11.70
N LYS A 572 -36.39 -7.46 -10.83
CA LYS A 572 -37.77 -7.88 -10.53
C LYS A 572 -38.68 -7.68 -11.73
N ALA A 573 -38.57 -6.59 -12.46
CA ALA A 573 -39.37 -6.33 -13.67
C ALA A 573 -39.09 -7.39 -14.76
N LYS A 574 -37.80 -7.71 -15.02
CA LYS A 574 -37.40 -8.77 -15.97
C LYS A 574 -37.83 -10.18 -15.59
N LYS A 575 -38.10 -10.46 -14.30
CA LYS A 575 -38.64 -11.75 -13.85
C LYS A 575 -40.18 -11.82 -13.90
N ALA A 576 -40.84 -10.66 -13.90
CA ALA A 576 -42.28 -10.55 -13.95
C ALA A 576 -42.81 -10.48 -15.41
N ALA A 577 -41.97 -10.06 -16.36
CA ALA A 577 -42.21 -10.12 -17.79
C ALA A 577 -41.77 -11.50 -18.37
#